data_e759591f7063914b5a1058754eb79be6
#
_entry.id   e759591f7063914b5a1058754eb79be6
#
_cell.length_a   1.000
_cell.length_b   1.000
_cell.length_c   1.000
_cell.angle_alpha   90.00
_cell.angle_beta   90.00
_cell.angle_gamma   90.00
#
_symmetry.space_group_name_H-M   'P 1'
#
loop_
_entity.id
_entity.type
_entity.pdbx_description
1 polymer ?
#
loop_
_entity_poly.entity_id
_entity_poly.type
_entity_poly.pdbx_seq_one_letter_code
_entity_poly.pdbx_strand_id
1 'polypeptide(L)'
;MGSMTQRQVVSSGAQWEPIVGYSRAVRVGQWISVAGTTAVTSGGGAVGGDDIAAQTREALRRIVAALAEVGATPEHVVRTRIFVTDISRWEEVGKAHGEVFADIRPAATMVEVRALIDPALLVEIEADAVLPDAS
;
A
#
# COMPACT_ATOMS: atom_id res chain seq x y z
N MET A 1 25.31 17.19 -9.10
CA MET A 1 25.22 16.74 -8.65
C MET A 1 24.31 16.74 -7.82
N GLY A 2 23.95 16.90 -7.25
CA GLY A 2 23.14 17.09 -6.25
C GLY A 2 21.79 16.62 -6.15
N SER A 3 21.22 16.16 -7.07
CA SER A 3 19.82 15.78 -7.00
C SER A 3 19.57 14.46 -6.28
N MET A 4 20.60 13.92 -5.65
CA MET A 4 20.45 12.67 -4.90
C MET A 4 19.43 12.77 -3.79
N THR A 5 19.19 13.97 -3.29
CA THR A 5 18.20 14.18 -2.25
C THR A 5 16.87 14.65 -2.80
N GLN A 6 16.71 14.62 -4.12
CA GLN A 6 15.47 15.03 -4.74
C GLN A 6 14.32 14.13 -4.25
N ARG A 7 13.24 14.79 -3.90
CA ARG A 7 12.08 14.12 -3.32
C ARG A 7 10.93 14.16 -4.32
N GLN A 8 10.42 12.99 -4.68
CA GLN A 8 9.23 12.87 -5.50
C GLN A 8 8.08 12.41 -4.64
N VAL A 9 6.90 12.97 -4.88
CA VAL A 9 5.71 12.60 -4.15
C VAL A 9 4.60 12.22 -5.13
N VAL A 10 3.74 11.30 -4.69
CA VAL A 10 2.56 10.87 -5.43
C VAL A 10 1.35 11.26 -4.61
N SER A 11 0.40 11.94 -5.24
CA SER A 11 -0.88 12.28 -4.62
C SER A 11 -1.97 11.45 -5.25
N SER A 12 -2.87 10.89 -4.43
CA SER A 12 -4.04 10.19 -4.92
C SER A 12 -5.28 11.07 -4.98
N GLY A 13 -5.15 12.33 -4.51
CA GLY A 13 -6.31 13.21 -4.38
C GLY A 13 -7.18 12.92 -3.18
N ALA A 14 -6.73 12.07 -2.27
CA ALA A 14 -7.50 11.76 -1.07
C ALA A 14 -7.64 13.01 -0.20
N GLN A 15 -8.85 13.20 0.33
CA GLN A 15 -9.17 14.39 1.12
C GLN A 15 -8.31 14.52 2.37
N TRP A 16 -7.80 13.42 2.90
CA TRP A 16 -6.99 13.42 4.12
C TRP A 16 -5.55 13.86 3.89
N GLU A 17 -5.06 13.79 2.67
CA GLU A 17 -3.65 14.11 2.38
C GLU A 17 -3.27 15.52 2.82
N PRO A 18 -3.99 16.58 2.42
CA PRO A 18 -3.64 17.92 2.87
C PRO A 18 -3.97 18.16 4.34
N ILE A 19 -4.98 17.51 4.89
CA ILE A 19 -5.37 17.71 6.28
C ILE A 19 -4.34 17.13 7.24
N VAL A 20 -3.90 15.90 6.98
CA VAL A 20 -2.93 15.22 7.82
C VAL A 20 -1.51 15.61 7.46
N GLY A 21 -1.26 15.96 6.21
CA GLY A 21 0.07 16.33 5.76
C GLY A 21 0.86 15.13 5.26
N TYR A 22 0.26 14.29 4.41
CA TYR A 22 0.98 13.14 3.86
C TYR A 22 0.76 13.02 2.36
N SER A 23 1.59 12.20 1.73
CA SER A 23 1.50 11.85 0.32
C SER A 23 1.18 10.37 0.18
N ARG A 24 0.60 9.96 -0.95
CA ARG A 24 0.32 8.55 -1.22
C ARG A 24 1.59 7.72 -1.29
N ALA A 25 2.64 8.30 -1.86
CA ALA A 25 3.96 7.67 -1.89
C ALA A 25 5.02 8.74 -1.95
N VAL A 26 6.21 8.40 -1.46
CA VAL A 26 7.36 9.29 -1.46
C VAL A 26 8.56 8.50 -1.95
N ARG A 27 9.33 9.08 -2.87
CA ARG A 27 10.60 8.52 -3.30
C ARG A 27 11.72 9.49 -2.99
N VAL A 28 12.77 9.00 -2.33
CA VAL A 28 14.01 9.75 -2.12
C VAL A 28 15.15 8.84 -2.53
N GLY A 29 15.87 9.21 -3.58
CA GLY A 29 16.92 8.37 -4.13
C GLY A 29 16.34 7.05 -4.62
N GLN A 30 16.80 5.95 -4.05
CA GLN A 30 16.34 4.61 -4.40
C GLN A 30 15.23 4.11 -3.47
N TRP A 31 14.96 4.82 -2.39
CA TRP A 31 14.00 4.41 -1.38
C TRP A 31 12.61 4.97 -1.70
N ILE A 32 11.61 4.08 -1.58
CA ILE A 32 10.21 4.46 -1.79
C ILE A 32 9.39 3.95 -0.61
N SER A 33 8.53 4.82 -0.07
CA SER A 33 7.55 4.40 0.92
C SER A 33 6.15 4.72 0.39
N VAL A 34 5.26 3.75 0.47
CA VAL A 34 3.85 3.91 0.10
C VAL A 34 3.02 3.94 1.37
N ALA A 35 2.23 4.97 1.52
CA ALA A 35 1.37 5.15 2.70
C ALA A 35 0.33 4.04 2.82
N GLY A 36 -0.22 3.90 4.01
CA GLY A 36 -1.32 2.97 4.24
C GLY A 36 -2.41 3.16 3.20
N THR A 37 -2.77 2.07 2.53
CA THR A 37 -3.65 2.07 1.37
C THR A 37 -4.79 1.10 1.62
N THR A 38 -6.01 1.55 1.30
CA THR A 38 -7.23 0.80 1.53
C THR A 38 -8.05 0.75 0.25
N ALA A 39 -9.17 0.06 0.32
CA ALA A 39 -10.12 -0.01 -0.79
C ALA A 39 -11.23 1.04 -0.67
N VAL A 40 -11.02 2.10 0.09
CA VAL A 40 -12.05 3.11 0.33
C VAL A 40 -12.51 3.75 -0.98
N THR A 41 -13.82 4.01 -1.09
CA THR A 41 -14.38 4.74 -2.22
C THR A 41 -14.57 6.20 -1.86
N SER A 42 -14.65 7.08 -2.86
CA SER A 42 -14.72 8.52 -2.64
C SER A 42 -15.98 8.94 -1.88
N GLY A 43 -17.04 8.16 -1.96
CA GLY A 43 -18.29 8.44 -1.25
C GLY A 43 -18.41 7.73 0.09
N GLY A 44 -17.34 7.09 0.56
CA GLY A 44 -17.38 6.23 1.73
C GLY A 44 -17.71 4.79 1.33
N GLY A 45 -17.46 3.86 2.23
CA GLY A 45 -17.58 2.45 1.90
C GLY A 45 -16.32 1.92 1.24
N ALA A 46 -16.38 0.73 0.71
CA ALA A 46 -15.21 0.05 0.17
C ALA A 46 -15.52 -0.71 -1.10
N VAL A 47 -14.55 -0.72 -2.02
CA VAL A 47 -14.60 -1.62 -3.16
C VAL A 47 -14.65 -3.05 -2.61
N GLY A 48 -15.56 -3.86 -3.12
CA GLY A 48 -15.71 -5.25 -2.68
C GLY A 48 -16.60 -5.46 -1.46
N GLY A 49 -17.06 -4.39 -0.80
CA GLY A 49 -17.92 -4.51 0.38
C GLY A 49 -17.27 -5.36 1.45
N ASP A 50 -17.96 -6.41 1.92
CA ASP A 50 -17.47 -7.27 3.00
C ASP A 50 -16.46 -8.33 2.55
N ASP A 51 -16.08 -8.34 1.28
CA ASP A 51 -15.10 -9.28 0.75
C ASP A 51 -13.69 -8.78 1.03
N ILE A 52 -13.06 -9.31 2.06
CA ILE A 52 -11.73 -8.85 2.47
C ILE A 52 -10.67 -9.16 1.40
N ALA A 53 -10.83 -10.24 0.65
CA ALA A 53 -9.90 -10.55 -0.45
C ALA A 53 -10.01 -9.50 -1.55
N ALA A 54 -11.23 -9.07 -1.89
CA ALA A 54 -11.43 -8.02 -2.88
C ALA A 54 -10.86 -6.69 -2.40
N GLN A 55 -11.04 -6.35 -1.12
CA GLN A 55 -10.44 -5.15 -0.55
C GLN A 55 -8.90 -5.22 -0.60
N THR A 56 -8.33 -6.37 -0.30
CA THR A 56 -6.89 -6.59 -0.35
C THR A 56 -6.36 -6.38 -1.77
N ARG A 57 -7.04 -6.96 -2.76
CA ARG A 57 -6.65 -6.80 -4.17
C ARG A 57 -6.69 -5.35 -4.60
N GLU A 58 -7.71 -4.63 -4.20
CA GLU A 58 -7.83 -3.22 -4.56
C GLU A 58 -6.75 -2.37 -3.90
N ALA A 59 -6.47 -2.61 -2.61
CA ALA A 59 -5.40 -1.89 -1.93
C ALA A 59 -4.05 -2.13 -2.62
N LEU A 60 -3.76 -3.39 -2.96
CA LEU A 60 -2.51 -3.73 -3.66
C LEU A 60 -2.46 -3.12 -5.06
N ARG A 61 -3.58 -3.09 -5.78
CA ARG A 61 -3.63 -2.45 -7.09
C ARG A 61 -3.24 -0.97 -6.99
N ARG A 62 -3.74 -0.30 -5.96
CA ARG A 62 -3.42 1.12 -5.72
C ARG A 62 -1.96 1.32 -5.35
N ILE A 63 -1.39 0.39 -4.58
CA ILE A 63 0.03 0.42 -4.23
C ILE A 63 0.88 0.25 -5.49
N VAL A 64 0.55 -0.72 -6.34
CA VAL A 64 1.27 -0.95 -7.58
C VAL A 64 1.22 0.27 -8.49
N ALA A 65 0.05 0.91 -8.58
CA ALA A 65 -0.10 2.14 -9.36
C ALA A 65 0.76 3.28 -8.81
N ALA A 66 0.81 3.44 -7.49
CA ALA A 66 1.65 4.47 -6.88
C ALA A 66 3.14 4.20 -7.12
N LEU A 67 3.56 2.96 -7.00
CA LEU A 67 4.95 2.57 -7.30
C LEU A 67 5.31 2.91 -8.74
N ALA A 68 4.42 2.61 -9.68
CA ALA A 68 4.67 2.89 -11.11
C ALA A 68 4.90 4.37 -11.37
N GLU A 69 4.23 5.24 -10.65
CA GLU A 69 4.40 6.69 -10.82
C GLU A 69 5.79 7.18 -10.45
N VAL A 70 6.53 6.43 -9.64
CA VAL A 70 7.90 6.77 -9.26
C VAL A 70 8.92 5.81 -9.84
N GLY A 71 8.53 5.02 -10.83
CA GLY A 71 9.46 4.18 -11.59
C GLY A 71 9.72 2.80 -10.98
N ALA A 72 8.86 2.32 -10.10
CA ALA A 72 9.04 1.04 -9.44
C ALA A 72 7.95 0.03 -9.82
N THR A 73 8.25 -1.22 -9.58
CA THR A 73 7.35 -2.35 -9.80
C THR A 73 7.22 -3.16 -8.51
N PRO A 74 6.28 -4.09 -8.42
CA PRO A 74 6.19 -4.95 -7.23
C PRO A 74 7.47 -5.69 -6.89
N GLU A 75 8.31 -5.98 -7.88
CA GLU A 75 9.58 -6.68 -7.66
C GLU A 75 10.55 -5.88 -6.79
N HIS A 76 10.36 -4.57 -6.70
CA HIS A 76 11.20 -3.70 -5.87
C HIS A 76 10.74 -3.64 -4.41
N VAL A 77 9.57 -4.19 -4.10
CA VAL A 77 9.02 -4.14 -2.74
C VAL A 77 9.83 -5.03 -1.83
N VAL A 78 10.29 -4.48 -0.71
CA VAL A 78 11.09 -5.20 0.29
C VAL A 78 10.29 -5.48 1.56
N ARG A 79 9.21 -4.75 1.80
CA ARG A 79 8.39 -4.94 2.99
C ARG A 79 6.95 -4.52 2.73
N THR A 80 6.01 -5.31 3.27
CA THR A 80 4.62 -4.89 3.41
C THR A 80 4.21 -5.02 4.87
N ARG A 81 3.32 -4.12 5.32
CA ARG A 81 2.67 -4.22 6.62
C ARG A 81 1.18 -4.21 6.38
N ILE A 82 0.50 -5.20 6.95
CA ILE A 82 -0.91 -5.45 6.68
C ILE A 82 -1.67 -5.32 8.00
N PHE A 83 -2.65 -4.44 8.00
CA PHE A 83 -3.49 -4.19 9.17
C PHE A 83 -4.89 -4.67 8.84
N VAL A 84 -5.44 -5.57 9.67
CA VAL A 84 -6.77 -6.14 9.44
C VAL A 84 -7.63 -5.91 10.67
N THR A 85 -8.94 -5.80 10.48
CA THR A 85 -9.86 -5.63 11.60
C THR A 85 -10.30 -6.97 12.19
N ASP A 86 -10.03 -8.08 11.50
CA ASP A 86 -10.33 -9.44 11.95
C ASP A 86 -9.24 -10.40 11.48
N ILE A 87 -8.32 -10.73 12.37
CA ILE A 87 -7.17 -11.56 12.04
C ILE A 87 -7.57 -13.01 11.73
N SER A 88 -8.76 -13.44 12.12
CA SER A 88 -9.21 -14.80 11.78
C SER A 88 -9.38 -14.97 10.27
N ARG A 89 -9.44 -13.90 9.52
CA ARG A 89 -9.57 -13.92 8.06
C ARG A 89 -8.21 -13.78 7.34
N TRP A 90 -7.13 -14.05 8.04
CA TRP A 90 -5.79 -13.85 7.50
C TRP A 90 -5.50 -14.65 6.22
N GLU A 91 -6.11 -15.84 6.08
CA GLU A 91 -5.87 -16.67 4.89
C GLU A 91 -6.39 -16.00 3.61
N GLU A 92 -7.57 -15.38 3.68
CA GLU A 92 -8.13 -14.68 2.53
C GLU A 92 -7.24 -13.51 2.12
N VAL A 93 -6.75 -12.75 3.11
CA VAL A 93 -5.83 -11.65 2.86
C VAL A 93 -4.50 -12.16 2.33
N GLY A 94 -3.98 -13.22 2.95
CA GLY A 94 -2.70 -13.81 2.55
C GLY A 94 -2.71 -14.33 1.13
N LYS A 95 -3.80 -14.98 0.71
CA LYS A 95 -3.90 -15.48 -0.66
C LYS A 95 -3.94 -14.33 -1.67
N ALA A 96 -4.69 -13.27 -1.38
CA ALA A 96 -4.73 -12.10 -2.26
C ALA A 96 -3.37 -11.42 -2.34
N HIS A 97 -2.68 -11.28 -1.21
CA HIS A 97 -1.32 -10.76 -1.17
C HIS A 97 -0.37 -11.62 -1.99
N GLY A 98 -0.52 -12.95 -1.88
CA GLY A 98 0.30 -13.89 -2.64
C GLY A 98 0.09 -13.81 -4.14
N GLU A 99 -1.09 -13.39 -4.61
CA GLU A 99 -1.31 -13.20 -6.05
C GLU A 99 -0.31 -12.22 -6.65
N VAL A 100 0.11 -11.24 -5.87
CA VAL A 100 1.10 -10.24 -6.32
C VAL A 100 2.53 -10.67 -5.96
N PHE A 101 2.72 -11.21 -4.76
CA PHE A 101 4.03 -11.33 -4.15
C PHE A 101 4.58 -12.76 -4.01
N ALA A 102 3.88 -13.77 -4.51
CA ALA A 102 4.30 -15.16 -4.29
C ALA A 102 5.75 -15.44 -4.73
N ASP A 103 6.19 -14.83 -5.82
CA ASP A 103 7.54 -15.03 -6.34
C ASP A 103 8.53 -13.97 -5.87
N ILE A 104 8.05 -12.87 -5.31
CA ILE A 104 8.90 -11.77 -4.84
C ILE A 104 9.24 -11.96 -3.37
N ARG A 105 8.23 -12.27 -2.58
CA ARG A 105 8.34 -12.63 -1.17
C ARG A 105 9.01 -11.57 -0.31
N PRO A 106 8.45 -10.36 -0.26
CA PRO A 106 8.96 -9.32 0.63
C PRO A 106 8.79 -9.73 2.09
N ALA A 107 9.55 -9.09 2.98
CA ALA A 107 9.26 -9.22 4.39
C ALA A 107 7.85 -8.70 4.65
N ALA A 108 7.03 -9.42 5.41
CA ALA A 108 5.64 -9.03 5.62
C ALA A 108 5.22 -9.28 7.06
N THR A 109 4.34 -8.42 7.54
CA THR A 109 3.75 -8.55 8.87
C THR A 109 2.25 -8.28 8.74
N MET A 110 1.44 -9.08 9.42
CA MET A 110 -0.01 -8.85 9.47
C MET A 110 -0.44 -8.81 10.93
N VAL A 111 -1.16 -7.77 11.31
CA VAL A 111 -1.66 -7.60 12.68
C VAL A 111 -3.12 -7.18 12.66
N GLU A 112 -3.83 -7.55 13.72
CA GLU A 112 -5.19 -7.07 13.91
C GLU A 112 -5.14 -5.70 14.56
N VAL A 113 -5.97 -4.79 14.07
CA VAL A 113 -6.14 -3.46 14.66
C VAL A 113 -7.60 -3.29 15.03
N ARG A 114 -7.85 -2.39 15.97
CA ARG A 114 -9.21 -2.18 16.46
C ARG A 114 -10.12 -1.60 15.40
N ALA A 115 -9.62 -0.68 14.58
CA ALA A 115 -10.44 0.01 13.59
C ALA A 115 -9.55 0.67 12.55
N LEU A 116 -10.12 0.91 11.39
CA LEU A 116 -9.52 1.72 10.35
C LEU A 116 -10.36 3.00 10.22
N ILE A 117 -9.98 3.89 9.31
CA ILE A 117 -10.57 5.22 9.22
C ILE A 117 -12.06 5.22 8.85
N ASP A 118 -12.52 4.16 8.20
CA ASP A 118 -13.92 3.98 7.82
C ASP A 118 -14.35 2.59 8.27
N PRO A 119 -15.54 2.44 8.89
CA PRO A 119 -15.97 1.12 9.39
C PRO A 119 -16.16 0.08 8.31
N ALA A 120 -16.30 0.47 7.04
CA ALA A 120 -16.41 -0.48 5.94
C ALA A 120 -15.06 -1.10 5.57
N LEU A 121 -13.94 -0.51 6.01
CA LEU A 121 -12.61 -1.00 5.67
C LEU A 121 -12.21 -2.15 6.56
N LEU A 122 -11.76 -3.23 5.92
CA LEU A 122 -11.35 -4.47 6.60
C LEU A 122 -9.85 -4.67 6.59
N VAL A 123 -9.14 -3.98 5.69
CA VAL A 123 -7.69 -4.15 5.53
C VAL A 123 -7.06 -2.85 5.05
N GLU A 124 -5.86 -2.62 5.54
CA GLU A 124 -5.00 -1.51 5.11
C GLU A 124 -3.59 -2.05 4.94
N ILE A 125 -2.89 -1.63 3.88
CA ILE A 125 -1.56 -2.14 3.57
C ILE A 125 -0.64 -0.98 3.25
N GLU A 126 0.57 -1.02 3.78
CA GLU A 126 1.65 -0.12 3.40
C GLU A 126 2.81 -0.92 2.84
N ALA A 127 3.66 -0.27 2.06
CA ALA A 127 4.79 -0.94 1.42
C ALA A 127 6.00 -0.03 1.37
N ASP A 128 7.17 -0.66 1.46
CA ASP A 128 8.45 0.00 1.21
C ASP A 128 9.12 -0.71 0.05
N ALA A 129 9.77 0.05 -0.82
CA ALA A 129 10.46 -0.49 -1.99
C ALA A 129 11.82 0.16 -2.15
N VAL A 130 12.72 -0.56 -2.77
CA VAL A 130 14.08 -0.08 -3.04
C VAL A 130 14.40 -0.36 -4.49
N LEU A 131 14.75 0.68 -5.23
CA LEU A 131 15.18 0.52 -6.61
C LEU A 131 16.65 0.08 -6.66
N PRO A 132 17.03 -0.71 -7.67
CA PRO A 132 18.43 -1.09 -7.80
C PRO A 132 19.28 0.13 -8.12
N ASP A 133 20.60 -0.02 -7.87
CA ASP A 133 21.52 1.04 -8.23
C ASP A 133 21.43 1.33 -9.72
N ALA A 134 21.49 2.62 -10.05
CA ALA A 134 21.63 3.05 -11.42
C ALA A 134 23.08 2.77 -11.83
N SER A 135 23.27 1.85 -12.75
CA SER A 135 24.63 1.49 -13.16
C SER A 135 24.87 1.78 -14.62
#